data_42174d53d19b89d5f2102749d64bae9b
#
_entry.id   42174d53d19b89d5f2102749d64bae9b
#
_cell.length_a   1.000
_cell.length_b   1.000
_cell.length_c   1.000
_cell.angle_alpha   90.00
_cell.angle_beta   90.00
_cell.angle_gamma   90.00
#
_symmetry.space_group_name_H-M   'P 1'
#
loop_
_entity.id
_entity.type
_entity.pdbx_description
1 polymer ?
#
loop_
_entity_poly.entity_id
_entity_poly.type
_entity_poly.pdbx_seq_one_letter_code
_entity_poly.pdbx_strand_id
1 'polypeptide(L)'
;MNEFPTKGNNSEQSEQHSEVRPRARTEQSTCEQRLSGMDFTVDETYTGLPAVPRLDRSLTPNEWQYRTAIRKAAPDGPNFAGHYTVVTWGCGTECQMHAILDGRTGQFISFGYGSSMGLRYTLKSRLLVVNPSENAVVERGPFLSDMLRHFGLFERIYLELKDGTFHELCRENGAIGIEAVR
;
A
#
# COMPACT_ATOMS: atom_id res chain seq x y z
N MET A 1 -34.59 -75.52 -30.38
CA MET A 1 -34.97 -74.86 -31.65
C MET A 1 -35.72 -73.60 -31.27
N ASN A 2 -35.13 -72.47 -31.36
CA ASN A 2 -35.80 -71.19 -31.66
C ASN A 2 -34.71 -70.12 -31.66
N GLU A 3 -34.56 -69.59 -32.84
CA GLU A 3 -33.60 -68.56 -33.19
C GLU A 3 -33.99 -67.21 -32.66
N PHE A 4 -32.99 -66.41 -32.25
CA PHE A 4 -33.12 -64.97 -32.00
C PHE A 4 -32.69 -64.19 -33.20
N PRO A 5 -33.41 -63.15 -33.64
CA PRO A 5 -32.88 -62.20 -34.57
C PRO A 5 -32.27 -61.02 -33.83
N THR A 6 -31.03 -60.74 -34.16
CA THR A 6 -30.32 -59.52 -33.83
C THR A 6 -30.90 -58.36 -34.62
N LYS A 7 -31.14 -57.21 -33.95
CA LYS A 7 -31.28 -55.89 -34.58
C LYS A 7 -30.33 -54.92 -33.86
N GLY A 8 -29.32 -54.53 -34.57
CA GLY A 8 -28.47 -53.40 -34.21
C GLY A 8 -29.22 -52.10 -34.37
N ASN A 9 -28.94 -51.19 -33.46
CA ASN A 9 -29.25 -49.79 -33.66
C ASN A 9 -28.04 -48.98 -33.17
N ASN A 10 -27.31 -48.54 -34.16
CA ASN A 10 -26.21 -47.60 -34.05
C ASN A 10 -26.87 -46.20 -33.96
N SER A 11 -26.83 -45.56 -32.81
CA SER A 11 -27.10 -44.15 -32.70
C SER A 11 -25.79 -43.48 -32.30
N GLU A 12 -25.14 -42.91 -33.31
CA GLU A 12 -24.06 -41.96 -33.18
C GLU A 12 -24.57 -40.73 -32.41
N GLN A 13 -24.19 -40.63 -31.14
CA GLN A 13 -24.30 -39.37 -30.40
C GLN A 13 -23.07 -38.51 -30.73
N SER A 14 -23.28 -37.50 -31.56
CA SER A 14 -22.33 -36.42 -31.79
C SER A 14 -22.15 -35.65 -30.50
N GLU A 15 -21.03 -35.87 -29.80
CA GLU A 15 -20.57 -35.03 -28.72
C GLU A 15 -20.18 -33.66 -29.25
N GLN A 16 -21.05 -32.68 -29.08
CA GLN A 16 -20.71 -31.27 -29.27
C GLN A 16 -19.77 -30.84 -28.13
N HIS A 17 -18.49 -30.86 -28.42
CA HIS A 17 -17.50 -30.16 -27.60
C HIS A 17 -17.79 -28.65 -27.69
N SER A 18 -18.47 -28.11 -26.68
CA SER A 18 -18.57 -26.68 -26.51
C SER A 18 -17.21 -26.18 -26.03
N GLU A 19 -16.43 -25.61 -26.92
CA GLU A 19 -15.23 -24.83 -26.60
C GLU A 19 -15.61 -23.67 -25.69
N VAL A 20 -15.36 -23.83 -24.39
CA VAL A 20 -15.42 -22.73 -23.43
C VAL A 20 -14.22 -21.81 -23.73
N ARG A 21 -14.47 -20.78 -24.54
CA ARG A 21 -13.49 -19.72 -24.75
C ARG A 21 -13.16 -19.08 -23.40
N PRO A 22 -11.89 -19.01 -22.99
CA PRO A 22 -11.51 -18.32 -21.77
C PRO A 22 -11.95 -16.87 -21.90
N ARG A 23 -12.81 -16.41 -20.98
CA ARG A 23 -13.15 -14.98 -20.86
C ARG A 23 -11.85 -14.23 -20.66
N ALA A 24 -11.55 -13.30 -21.56
CA ALA A 24 -10.43 -12.39 -21.43
C ALA A 24 -10.52 -11.74 -20.05
N ARG A 25 -9.53 -12.01 -19.20
CA ARG A 25 -9.35 -11.36 -17.92
C ARG A 25 -9.04 -9.89 -18.26
N THR A 26 -10.00 -9.01 -18.07
CA THR A 26 -9.76 -7.57 -18.21
C THR A 26 -8.64 -7.23 -17.22
N GLU A 27 -7.45 -6.94 -17.73
CA GLU A 27 -6.34 -6.48 -16.90
C GLU A 27 -6.77 -5.18 -16.24
N GLN A 28 -7.06 -5.25 -14.95
CA GLN A 28 -7.35 -4.05 -14.17
C GLN A 28 -6.07 -3.24 -14.08
N SER A 29 -6.09 -2.01 -14.57
CA SER A 29 -4.95 -1.10 -14.48
C SER A 29 -4.53 -0.93 -13.02
N THR A 30 -3.22 -1.00 -12.76
CA THR A 30 -2.67 -0.80 -11.41
C THR A 30 -2.88 0.64 -10.93
N CYS A 31 -2.80 0.86 -9.63
CA CYS A 31 -2.85 2.21 -9.07
C CYS A 31 -1.77 3.12 -9.68
N GLU A 32 -0.56 2.62 -9.88
CA GLU A 32 0.52 3.39 -10.52
C GLU A 32 0.16 3.83 -11.94
N GLN A 33 -0.41 2.93 -12.74
CA GLN A 33 -0.86 3.27 -14.09
C GLN A 33 -1.94 4.34 -14.09
N ARG A 34 -2.90 4.26 -13.17
CA ARG A 34 -3.99 5.24 -13.03
C ARG A 34 -3.48 6.61 -12.59
N LEU A 35 -2.45 6.67 -11.76
CA LEU A 35 -1.92 7.90 -11.19
C LEU A 35 -0.76 8.50 -12.01
N SER A 36 -0.22 7.79 -13.00
CA SER A 36 0.97 8.20 -13.77
C SER A 36 0.82 9.52 -14.54
N GLY A 37 -0.40 9.94 -14.86
CA GLY A 37 -0.68 11.22 -15.53
C GLY A 37 -1.05 12.36 -14.58
N MET A 38 -1.08 12.14 -13.27
CA MET A 38 -1.45 13.15 -12.28
C MET A 38 -0.23 13.91 -11.79
N ASP A 39 -0.40 15.21 -11.54
CA ASP A 39 0.65 16.06 -11.00
C ASP A 39 0.50 16.20 -9.48
N PHE A 40 1.50 15.70 -8.77
CA PHE A 40 1.63 15.80 -7.32
C PHE A 40 2.78 16.74 -6.89
N THR A 41 3.35 17.48 -7.82
CA THR A 41 4.49 18.38 -7.56
C THR A 41 4.09 19.49 -6.58
N VAL A 42 5.00 19.87 -5.71
CA VAL A 42 4.86 21.06 -4.86
C VAL A 42 5.63 22.23 -5.48
N ASP A 43 5.04 23.41 -5.39
CA ASP A 43 5.64 24.62 -6.00
C ASP A 43 6.84 25.12 -5.20
N GLU A 44 6.81 24.97 -3.87
CA GLU A 44 7.83 25.49 -2.96
C GLU A 44 8.27 24.47 -1.92
N THR A 45 9.56 24.54 -1.57
CA THR A 45 10.13 23.77 -0.46
C THR A 45 10.58 24.70 0.65
N TYR A 46 10.27 24.34 1.89
CA TYR A 46 10.69 25.10 3.05
C TYR A 46 12.16 24.82 3.38
N THR A 47 12.95 25.88 3.48
CA THR A 47 14.38 25.85 3.77
C THR A 47 14.74 26.47 5.12
N GLY A 48 13.74 26.91 5.89
CA GLY A 48 13.94 27.46 7.23
C GLY A 48 14.28 26.40 8.27
N LEU A 49 14.60 26.85 9.47
CA LEU A 49 14.82 25.94 10.61
C LEU A 49 13.51 25.21 10.94
N PRO A 50 13.55 23.89 11.10
CA PRO A 50 12.38 23.13 11.48
C PRO A 50 11.80 23.59 12.82
N ALA A 51 10.49 23.76 12.89
CA ALA A 51 9.81 24.10 14.13
C ALA A 51 9.86 22.93 15.13
N VAL A 52 9.93 23.28 16.42
CA VAL A 52 9.88 22.28 17.49
C VAL A 52 8.50 21.59 17.47
N PRO A 53 8.45 20.24 17.50
CA PRO A 53 7.19 19.52 17.52
C PRO A 53 6.30 19.92 18.68
N ARG A 54 5.03 20.18 18.40
CA ARG A 54 4.00 20.49 19.41
C ARG A 54 3.51 19.19 20.04
N LEU A 55 4.19 18.77 21.11
CA LEU A 55 3.87 17.55 21.85
C LEU A 55 2.89 17.88 22.98
N ASP A 56 1.67 18.23 22.63
CA ASP A 56 0.60 18.55 23.56
C ASP A 56 -0.43 17.39 23.67
N ARG A 57 -1.55 17.67 24.31
CA ARG A 57 -2.63 16.69 24.54
C ARG A 57 -3.40 16.29 23.26
N SER A 58 -3.11 16.91 22.13
CA SER A 58 -3.71 16.54 20.84
C SER A 58 -3.13 15.24 20.26
N LEU A 59 -2.01 14.78 20.82
CA LEU A 59 -1.40 13.51 20.42
C LEU A 59 -2.25 12.32 20.82
N THR A 60 -2.33 11.35 19.94
CA THR A 60 -2.84 10.03 20.31
C THR A 60 -1.94 9.36 21.35
N PRO A 61 -2.43 8.39 22.14
CA PRO A 61 -1.59 7.64 23.08
C PRO A 61 -0.34 7.05 22.43
N ASN A 62 -0.44 6.58 21.19
CA ASN A 62 0.69 6.03 20.45
C ASN A 62 1.74 7.10 20.12
N GLU A 63 1.34 8.25 19.60
CA GLU A 63 2.25 9.35 19.30
C GLU A 63 2.94 9.84 20.59
N TRP A 64 2.20 9.92 21.68
CA TRP A 64 2.78 10.29 22.98
C TRP A 64 3.83 9.28 23.47
N GLN A 65 3.60 7.99 23.29
CA GLN A 65 4.56 6.94 23.64
C GLN A 65 5.89 7.13 22.87
N TYR A 66 5.83 7.55 21.60
CA TYR A 66 6.99 7.71 20.72
C TYR A 66 7.53 9.14 20.63
N ARG A 67 7.09 10.04 21.52
CA ARG A 67 7.52 11.45 21.55
C ARG A 67 9.04 11.66 21.50
N THR A 68 9.83 10.73 22.01
CA THR A 68 11.29 10.81 21.98
C THR A 68 11.82 10.60 20.55
N ALA A 69 11.28 9.63 19.83
CA ALA A 69 11.64 9.40 18.43
C ALA A 69 11.26 10.61 17.56
N ILE A 70 10.07 11.16 17.80
CA ILE A 70 9.58 12.34 17.09
C ILE A 70 10.49 13.55 17.33
N ARG A 71 10.84 13.85 18.61
CA ARG A 71 11.76 14.95 18.94
C ARG A 71 13.14 14.78 18.31
N LYS A 72 13.63 13.54 18.21
CA LYS A 72 14.94 13.25 17.65
C LYS A 72 14.97 13.45 16.14
N ALA A 73 13.91 13.10 15.43
CA ALA A 73 13.85 13.16 13.97
C ALA A 73 13.41 14.53 13.43
N ALA A 74 12.64 15.30 14.20
CA ALA A 74 12.15 16.60 13.73
C ALA A 74 13.23 17.60 13.29
N PRO A 75 14.42 17.68 13.94
CA PRO A 75 15.50 18.56 13.51
C PRO A 75 16.11 18.22 12.15
N ASP A 76 15.90 17.00 11.62
CA ASP A 76 16.40 16.60 10.30
C ASP A 76 15.72 17.41 9.17
N GLY A 77 14.59 18.05 9.47
CA GLY A 77 13.90 18.97 8.58
C GLY A 77 12.92 18.29 7.63
N PRO A 78 12.28 19.07 6.76
CA PRO A 78 11.30 18.57 5.80
C PRO A 78 11.89 17.55 4.83
N ASN A 79 11.14 16.47 4.62
CA ASN A 79 11.49 15.42 3.67
C ASN A 79 10.28 14.99 2.79
N PHE A 80 9.11 15.62 2.98
CA PHE A 80 7.87 15.32 2.28
C PHE A 80 7.07 16.58 1.96
N ALA A 81 6.41 16.60 0.80
CA ALA A 81 5.42 17.60 0.36
C ALA A 81 5.80 19.06 0.66
N GLY A 82 7.06 19.42 0.41
CA GLY A 82 7.58 20.78 0.49
C GLY A 82 7.99 21.23 1.88
N HIS A 83 7.25 20.91 2.94
CA HIS A 83 7.55 21.38 4.29
C HIS A 83 7.17 20.43 5.42
N TYR A 84 6.79 19.21 5.09
CA TYR A 84 6.45 18.20 6.09
C TYR A 84 7.62 17.27 6.38
N THR A 85 7.71 16.80 7.61
CA THR A 85 8.68 15.81 8.07
C THR A 85 7.95 14.52 8.39
N VAL A 86 8.28 13.44 7.70
CA VAL A 86 7.83 12.09 8.01
C VAL A 86 8.78 11.49 9.02
N VAL A 87 8.24 11.07 10.17
CA VAL A 87 8.95 10.36 11.22
C VAL A 87 8.45 8.93 11.28
N THR A 88 9.36 7.96 11.29
CA THR A 88 9.04 6.53 11.33
C THR A 88 9.68 5.87 12.54
N TRP A 89 8.95 4.96 13.18
CA TRP A 89 9.48 4.10 14.25
C TRP A 89 8.89 2.69 14.17
N GLY A 90 9.62 1.71 14.74
CA GLY A 90 9.16 0.34 14.82
C GLY A 90 8.10 0.16 15.91
N CYS A 91 7.08 -0.65 15.64
CA CYS A 91 6.02 -1.05 16.58
C CYS A 91 5.99 -2.57 16.83
N GLY A 92 7.00 -3.29 16.38
CA GLY A 92 7.12 -4.74 16.50
C GLY A 92 7.63 -5.37 15.22
N THR A 93 7.54 -6.70 15.12
CA THR A 93 7.94 -7.43 13.92
C THR A 93 7.07 -7.00 12.74
N GLU A 94 7.71 -6.59 11.64
CA GLU A 94 7.03 -6.18 10.42
C GLU A 94 6.00 -5.05 10.61
N CYS A 95 6.23 -4.20 11.60
CA CYS A 95 5.35 -3.10 11.93
C CYS A 95 6.13 -1.79 12.02
N GLN A 96 5.69 -0.79 11.28
CA GLN A 96 6.17 0.58 11.37
C GLN A 96 4.99 1.53 11.55
N MET A 97 5.15 2.46 12.44
CA MET A 97 4.23 3.59 12.64
C MET A 97 4.89 4.88 12.21
N HIS A 98 4.06 5.85 11.89
CA HIS A 98 4.53 7.10 11.30
C HIS A 98 3.83 8.30 11.93
N ALA A 99 4.54 9.41 12.00
CA ALA A 99 3.98 10.72 12.29
C ALA A 99 4.40 11.70 11.20
N ILE A 100 3.51 12.60 10.86
CA ILE A 100 3.76 13.65 9.89
C ILE A 100 3.72 14.98 10.65
N LEU A 101 4.80 15.76 10.54
CA LEU A 101 4.94 17.05 11.17
C LEU A 101 4.99 18.16 10.13
N ASP A 102 4.27 19.23 10.34
CA ASP A 102 4.52 20.45 9.58
C ASP A 102 5.82 21.09 10.08
N GLY A 103 6.85 21.13 9.24
CA GLY A 103 8.16 21.69 9.56
C GLY A 103 8.15 23.19 9.82
N ARG A 104 7.13 23.93 9.38
CA ARG A 104 6.95 25.37 9.63
C ARG A 104 6.38 25.65 11.01
N THR A 105 5.48 24.81 11.49
CA THR A 105 4.67 25.08 12.68
C THR A 105 4.89 24.09 13.82
N GLY A 106 5.47 22.93 13.54
CA GLY A 106 5.62 21.83 14.49
C GLY A 106 4.31 21.07 14.78
N GLN A 107 3.24 21.35 14.04
CA GLN A 107 1.95 20.67 14.22
C GLN A 107 1.98 19.27 13.60
N PHE A 108 1.22 18.36 14.21
CA PHE A 108 0.99 17.02 13.68
C PHE A 108 -0.13 17.06 12.64
N ILE A 109 0.10 16.28 11.56
CA ILE A 109 -0.93 15.95 10.59
C ILE A 109 -1.36 14.52 10.85
N SER A 110 -2.67 14.29 10.98
CA SER A 110 -3.22 12.96 11.21
C SER A 110 -2.88 12.03 10.03
N PHE A 111 -2.23 10.89 10.32
CA PHE A 111 -1.82 9.96 9.29
C PHE A 111 -2.51 8.61 9.42
N GLY A 112 -2.88 8.07 10.45
CA GLY A 112 -3.75 6.90 10.66
C GLY A 112 -3.33 5.58 10.01
N TYR A 113 -2.15 5.50 9.35
CA TYR A 113 -1.68 4.31 8.66
C TYR A 113 -0.40 3.78 9.28
N GLY A 114 -0.36 2.45 9.53
CA GLY A 114 0.87 1.71 9.74
C GLY A 114 1.37 1.10 8.43
N SER A 115 2.59 0.61 8.42
CA SER A 115 3.16 -0.11 7.28
C SER A 115 3.99 -1.29 7.73
N SER A 116 4.16 -2.28 6.84
CA SER A 116 5.11 -3.38 7.01
C SER A 116 6.35 -3.19 6.14
N MET A 117 6.19 -2.51 5.01
CA MET A 117 7.25 -2.28 4.02
C MET A 117 7.65 -0.81 3.92
N GLY A 118 7.27 0.01 4.90
CA GLY A 118 7.60 1.42 4.94
C GLY A 118 6.75 2.30 4.03
N LEU A 119 7.27 3.47 3.77
CA LEU A 119 6.65 4.51 2.94
C LEU A 119 7.56 4.90 1.79
N ARG A 120 6.97 5.33 0.68
CA ARG A 120 7.65 6.03 -0.41
C ARG A 120 7.07 7.44 -0.51
N TYR A 121 7.94 8.42 -0.43
CA TYR A 121 7.60 9.84 -0.52
C TYR A 121 8.83 10.65 -0.94
N THR A 122 8.63 11.90 -1.33
CA THR A 122 9.73 12.84 -1.61
C THR A 122 9.39 14.25 -1.17
N LEU A 123 10.41 15.05 -0.94
CA LEU A 123 10.25 16.46 -0.57
C LEU A 123 9.43 17.26 -1.60
N LYS A 124 9.56 16.92 -2.89
CA LYS A 124 8.95 17.66 -4.00
C LYS A 124 7.60 17.13 -4.45
N SER A 125 7.00 16.18 -3.71
CA SER A 125 5.73 15.56 -4.11
C SER A 125 4.76 15.45 -2.94
N ARG A 126 3.48 15.73 -3.21
CA ARG A 126 2.37 15.49 -2.28
C ARG A 126 1.93 14.02 -2.22
N LEU A 127 2.44 13.18 -3.14
CA LEU A 127 2.13 11.76 -3.18
C LEU A 127 2.94 11.00 -2.13
N LEU A 128 2.26 10.18 -1.33
CA LEU A 128 2.84 9.24 -0.39
C LEU A 128 2.27 7.85 -0.65
N VAL A 129 3.13 6.85 -0.71
CA VAL A 129 2.72 5.45 -0.92
C VAL A 129 3.07 4.64 0.32
N VAL A 130 2.06 3.99 0.90
CA VAL A 130 2.23 3.03 2.00
C VAL A 130 2.52 1.66 1.39
N ASN A 131 3.47 0.93 1.93
CA ASN A 131 3.91 -0.39 1.46
C ASN A 131 4.25 -0.42 -0.05
N PRO A 132 5.21 0.38 -0.50
CA PRO A 132 5.58 0.43 -1.91
C PRO A 132 6.19 -0.91 -2.37
N SER A 133 5.96 -1.27 -3.66
CA SER A 133 6.37 -2.57 -4.22
C SER A 133 7.87 -2.81 -4.20
N GLU A 134 8.65 -1.77 -4.39
CA GLU A 134 10.11 -1.82 -4.39
C GLU A 134 10.71 -2.25 -3.05
N ASN A 135 9.96 -2.11 -1.97
CA ASN A 135 10.37 -2.53 -0.62
C ASN A 135 9.88 -3.95 -0.28
N ALA A 136 9.15 -4.60 -1.18
CA ALA A 136 8.67 -5.95 -0.95
C ALA A 136 9.84 -6.94 -0.90
N VAL A 137 10.06 -7.55 0.27
CA VAL A 137 11.05 -8.62 0.41
C VAL A 137 10.43 -9.91 -0.13
N VAL A 138 11.05 -10.49 -1.15
CA VAL A 138 10.55 -11.65 -1.91
C VAL A 138 10.53 -12.97 -1.10
N GLU A 139 11.21 -13.03 0.05
CA GLU A 139 11.41 -14.27 0.81
C GLU A 139 10.72 -14.25 2.18
N ARG A 140 9.40 -14.22 2.20
CA ARG A 140 8.69 -14.46 3.46
C ARG A 140 7.90 -15.75 3.36
N GLY A 141 8.14 -16.66 4.32
CA GLY A 141 7.44 -17.93 4.35
C GLY A 141 5.90 -17.76 4.34
N PRO A 142 5.15 -18.73 3.82
CA PRO A 142 3.70 -18.64 3.58
C PRO A 142 2.90 -18.28 4.84
N PHE A 143 3.33 -18.70 6.02
CA PHE A 143 2.64 -18.44 7.28
C PHE A 143 2.64 -16.94 7.65
N LEU A 144 3.78 -16.26 7.50
CA LEU A 144 3.87 -14.84 7.84
C LEU A 144 3.07 -13.98 6.86
N SER A 145 3.06 -14.35 5.57
CA SER A 145 2.30 -13.65 4.55
C SER A 145 0.79 -13.73 4.78
N ASP A 146 0.27 -14.86 5.23
CA ASP A 146 -1.17 -15.02 5.52
C ASP A 146 -1.60 -14.22 6.76
N MET A 147 -0.79 -14.24 7.81
CA MET A 147 -1.03 -13.44 9.01
C MET A 147 -1.07 -11.93 8.69
N LEU A 148 -0.11 -11.45 7.93
CA LEU A 148 0.00 -10.03 7.60
C LEU A 148 -1.11 -9.56 6.64
N ARG A 149 -1.56 -10.42 5.71
CA ARG A 149 -2.75 -10.17 4.89
C ARG A 149 -4.02 -10.04 5.72
N HIS A 150 -4.18 -10.89 6.73
CA HIS A 150 -5.33 -10.85 7.63
C HIS A 150 -5.45 -9.49 8.37
N PHE A 151 -4.32 -8.87 8.69
CA PHE A 151 -4.28 -7.57 9.35
C PHE A 151 -4.21 -6.36 8.38
N GLY A 152 -4.32 -6.57 7.07
CA GLY A 152 -4.26 -5.48 6.07
C GLY A 152 -2.91 -4.76 5.99
N LEU A 153 -1.87 -5.29 6.63
CA LEU A 153 -0.56 -4.63 6.75
C LEU A 153 0.24 -4.58 5.44
N PHE A 154 -0.24 -5.24 4.39
CA PHE A 154 0.39 -5.24 3.05
C PHE A 154 -0.40 -4.50 1.99
N GLU A 155 -1.52 -3.89 2.36
CA GLU A 155 -2.22 -3.07 1.39
C GLU A 155 -1.31 -1.94 0.93
N ARG A 156 -1.18 -1.79 -0.38
CA ARG A 156 -0.52 -0.63 -0.96
C ARG A 156 -1.55 0.47 -1.10
N ILE A 157 -1.28 1.61 -0.45
CA ILE A 157 -2.22 2.71 -0.40
C ILE A 157 -1.51 3.96 -0.93
N TYR A 158 -2.14 4.61 -1.90
CA TYR A 158 -1.66 5.85 -2.50
C TYR A 158 -2.46 7.01 -1.89
N LEU A 159 -1.74 7.93 -1.28
CA LEU A 159 -2.29 9.06 -0.54
C LEU A 159 -1.76 10.37 -1.12
N GLU A 160 -2.63 11.36 -1.27
CA GLU A 160 -2.21 12.74 -1.52
C GLU A 160 -2.41 13.57 -0.25
N LEU A 161 -1.37 14.33 0.11
CA LEU A 161 -1.50 15.37 1.14
C LEU A 161 -1.95 16.68 0.48
N LYS A 162 -3.17 17.11 0.79
CA LYS A 162 -3.76 18.35 0.31
C LYS A 162 -4.42 19.09 1.46
N ASP A 163 -4.12 20.38 1.60
CA ASP A 163 -4.67 21.26 2.64
C ASP A 163 -4.51 20.68 4.07
N GLY A 164 -3.36 20.04 4.34
CA GLY A 164 -3.06 19.42 5.64
C GLY A 164 -3.84 18.13 5.94
N THR A 165 -4.48 17.54 4.93
CA THR A 165 -5.27 16.30 5.08
C THR A 165 -4.83 15.26 4.03
N PHE A 166 -4.75 13.99 4.43
CA PHE A 166 -4.50 12.89 3.51
C PHE A 166 -5.80 12.44 2.85
N HIS A 167 -5.75 12.36 1.52
CA HIS A 167 -6.82 11.83 0.67
C HIS A 167 -6.35 10.53 0.05
N GLU A 168 -7.09 9.45 0.25
CA GLU A 168 -6.81 8.18 -0.41
C GLU A 168 -7.22 8.27 -1.88
N LEU A 169 -6.25 8.09 -2.76
CA LEU A 169 -6.45 8.11 -4.21
C LEU A 169 -6.74 6.73 -4.78
N CYS A 170 -6.07 5.72 -4.22
CA CYS A 170 -6.11 4.37 -4.74
C CYS A 170 -5.60 3.39 -3.69
N ARG A 171 -6.18 2.18 -3.68
CA ARG A 171 -5.75 1.08 -2.84
C ARG A 171 -5.69 -0.19 -3.67
N GLU A 172 -4.66 -0.98 -3.45
CA GLU A 172 -4.53 -2.30 -4.04
C GLU A 172 -3.96 -3.30 -3.03
N ASN A 173 -4.38 -4.54 -3.15
CA ASN A 173 -3.78 -5.59 -2.36
C ASN A 173 -2.31 -5.69 -2.74
N GLY A 174 -1.41 -5.50 -1.78
CA GLY A 174 0.02 -5.70 -1.99
C GLY A 174 0.21 -7.14 -2.46
N ALA A 175 0.42 -7.32 -3.76
CA ALA A 175 0.82 -8.60 -4.29
C ALA A 175 2.21 -8.89 -3.72
N ILE A 176 2.28 -9.78 -2.72
CA ILE A 176 3.51 -10.54 -2.53
C ILE A 176 3.58 -11.40 -3.76
N GLY A 177 4.48 -11.06 -4.68
CA GLY A 177 4.77 -11.89 -5.83
C GLY A 177 5.30 -13.23 -5.34
N ILE A 178 4.40 -14.15 -5.03
CA ILE A 178 4.73 -15.56 -5.01
C ILE A 178 4.70 -15.96 -6.48
N GLU A 179 5.80 -15.74 -7.19
CA GLU A 179 6.05 -16.56 -8.35
C GLU A 179 6.11 -17.99 -7.83
N ALA A 180 5.08 -18.74 -8.18
CA ALA A 180 5.08 -20.18 -7.97
C ALA A 180 6.31 -20.70 -8.69
N VAL A 181 7.35 -21.05 -7.93
CA VAL A 181 8.46 -21.84 -8.44
C VAL A 181 7.83 -23.16 -8.89
N ARG A 182 7.75 -23.35 -10.22
CA ARG A 182 7.39 -24.61 -10.86
C ARG A 182 8.58 -25.55 -10.85
#